data_8f0e8c87f7a951b2fe5a5c10b29e6f1e
#
_entry.id   8f0e8c87f7a951b2fe5a5c10b29e6f1e
#
_cell.length_a   1.000
_cell.length_b   1.000
_cell.length_c   1.000
_cell.angle_alpha   90.00
_cell.angle_beta   90.00
_cell.angle_gamma   90.00
#
_symmetry.space_group_name_H-M   'P 1'
#
loop_
_entity.id
_entity.type
_entity.pdbx_description
1 polymer ?
#
loop_
_entity_poly.entity_id
_entity_poly.type
_entity_poly.pdbx_seq_one_letter_code
_entity_poly.pdbx_strand_id
1 'polypeptide(L)'
;TFIECNIKKIQKYKDLIQGIIKKKGPIDILINNASNDQRHTLEEITEKYWDERMAINLKHYFFAIQAVKKSMIKNKGGSIINLGSVSWIRGAVMFPAYSTAKAAIYGLTKSLARDLGQHNIRINSIAPGSVATKRQSKLWLNPKFKKEILDDQCLKKQILPEDVSRMVLYLASDVSSGCTKQNFTVDGGLI
;
A
#
# COMPACT_ATOMS: atom_id res chain seq x y z
N THR A 1 -13.67 -2.19 -14.88
CA THR A 1 -14.58 -3.17 -14.27
C THR A 1 -14.39 -3.16 -12.76
N PHE A 2 -15.46 -3.00 -11.99
CA PHE A 2 -15.47 -3.18 -10.53
C PHE A 2 -15.88 -4.61 -10.20
N ILE A 3 -15.19 -5.22 -9.23
CA ILE A 3 -15.53 -6.55 -8.71
C ILE A 3 -15.40 -6.49 -7.19
N GLU A 4 -16.48 -6.72 -6.47
CA GLU A 4 -16.49 -6.77 -5.01
C GLU A 4 -15.78 -8.04 -4.52
N CYS A 5 -14.86 -7.89 -3.57
CA CYS A 5 -14.14 -8.99 -2.97
C CYS A 5 -13.74 -8.70 -1.53
N ASN A 6 -13.93 -9.67 -0.65
CA ASN A 6 -13.39 -9.61 0.70
C ASN A 6 -11.92 -10.10 0.71
N ILE A 7 -10.99 -9.17 0.77
CA ILE A 7 -9.54 -9.43 0.75
C ILE A 7 -9.03 -10.27 1.93
N LYS A 8 -9.80 -10.41 3.03
CA LYS A 8 -9.47 -11.31 4.14
C LYS A 8 -9.66 -12.79 3.76
N LYS A 9 -10.52 -13.08 2.79
CA LYS A 9 -10.79 -14.45 2.30
C LYS A 9 -9.77 -14.82 1.21
N ILE A 10 -8.55 -15.12 1.61
CA ILE A 10 -7.38 -15.24 0.72
C ILE A 10 -7.62 -16.18 -0.47
N GLN A 11 -8.22 -17.37 -0.25
CA GLN A 11 -8.45 -18.30 -1.39
C GLN A 11 -9.39 -17.67 -2.41
N LYS A 12 -10.53 -17.11 -1.98
CA LYS A 12 -11.47 -16.45 -2.89
C LYS A 12 -10.84 -15.25 -3.61
N TYR A 13 -9.97 -14.50 -2.92
CA TYR A 13 -9.24 -13.39 -3.52
C TYR A 13 -8.24 -13.85 -4.59
N LYS A 14 -7.50 -14.93 -4.35
CA LYS A 14 -6.61 -15.55 -5.36
C LYS A 14 -7.40 -16.09 -6.55
N ASP A 15 -8.51 -16.79 -6.32
CA ASP A 15 -9.37 -17.33 -7.37
C ASP A 15 -9.93 -16.22 -8.25
N LEU A 16 -10.33 -15.10 -7.64
CA LEU A 16 -10.78 -13.91 -8.36
C LEU A 16 -9.68 -13.36 -9.29
N ILE A 17 -8.45 -13.19 -8.78
CA ILE A 17 -7.31 -12.72 -9.58
C ILE A 17 -7.04 -13.68 -10.75
N GLN A 18 -7.05 -14.99 -10.51
CA GLN A 18 -6.87 -15.99 -11.58
C GLN A 18 -8.00 -15.95 -12.61
N GLY A 19 -9.23 -15.73 -12.17
CA GLY A 19 -10.40 -15.54 -13.05
C GLY A 19 -10.25 -14.29 -13.94
N ILE A 20 -9.71 -13.20 -13.39
CA ILE A 20 -9.41 -11.98 -14.16
C ILE A 20 -8.34 -12.27 -15.21
N ILE A 21 -7.24 -12.91 -14.83
CA ILE A 21 -6.15 -13.28 -15.75
C ILE A 21 -6.68 -14.18 -16.87
N LYS A 22 -7.51 -15.16 -16.55
CA LYS A 22 -8.11 -16.07 -17.56
C LYS A 22 -9.02 -15.32 -18.54
N LYS A 23 -9.79 -14.33 -18.06
CA LYS A 23 -10.81 -13.64 -18.86
C LYS A 23 -10.25 -12.44 -19.64
N LYS A 24 -9.27 -11.72 -19.06
CA LYS A 24 -8.79 -10.43 -19.58
C LYS A 24 -7.36 -10.45 -20.10
N GLY A 25 -6.64 -11.54 -19.85
CA GLY A 25 -5.21 -11.64 -20.17
C GLY A 25 -4.32 -11.33 -18.96
N PRO A 26 -3.00 -11.23 -19.18
CA PRO A 26 -2.03 -11.00 -18.10
C PRO A 26 -2.26 -9.66 -17.39
N ILE A 27 -1.86 -9.63 -16.13
CA ILE A 27 -1.83 -8.41 -15.33
C ILE A 27 -0.42 -7.83 -15.43
N ASP A 28 -0.29 -6.63 -15.95
CA ASP A 28 0.98 -5.91 -16.10
C ASP A 28 1.31 -5.09 -14.86
N ILE A 29 0.28 -4.57 -14.18
CA ILE A 29 0.42 -3.68 -13.04
C ILE A 29 -0.45 -4.18 -11.89
N LEU A 30 0.15 -4.33 -10.71
CA LEU A 30 -0.57 -4.62 -9.47
C LEU A 30 -0.38 -3.45 -8.49
N ILE A 31 -1.50 -2.84 -8.07
CA ILE A 31 -1.49 -1.80 -7.04
C ILE A 31 -2.18 -2.34 -5.79
N ASN A 32 -1.40 -2.63 -4.76
CA ASN A 32 -1.89 -3.02 -3.44
C ASN A 32 -2.16 -1.77 -2.61
N ASN A 33 -3.41 -1.32 -2.58
CA ASN A 33 -3.82 -0.10 -1.89
C ASN A 33 -4.80 -0.34 -0.72
N ALA A 34 -5.62 -1.38 -0.80
CA ALA A 34 -6.66 -1.62 0.19
C ALA A 34 -6.10 -1.75 1.61
N SER A 35 -6.60 -0.97 2.55
CA SER A 35 -6.19 -0.99 3.95
C SER A 35 -7.23 -0.33 4.85
N ASN A 36 -7.05 -0.48 6.17
CA ASN A 36 -7.90 0.14 7.17
C ASN A 36 -7.05 0.66 8.33
N ASP A 37 -7.12 1.96 8.57
CA ASP A 37 -6.37 2.72 9.56
C ASP A 37 -7.19 3.00 10.84
N GLN A 38 -8.12 2.13 11.20
CA GLN A 38 -8.91 2.30 12.41
C GLN A 38 -7.99 2.46 13.63
N ARG A 39 -8.25 3.51 14.40
CA ARG A 39 -7.46 3.84 15.57
C ARG A 39 -7.83 2.95 16.75
N HIS A 40 -6.83 2.65 17.59
CA HIS A 40 -6.95 1.82 18.79
C HIS A 40 -5.76 2.05 19.71
N THR A 41 -5.95 1.87 21.00
CA THR A 41 -4.88 1.91 22.00
C THR A 41 -4.19 0.54 22.10
N LEU A 42 -3.12 0.46 22.88
CA LEU A 42 -2.43 -0.81 23.16
C LEU A 42 -3.35 -1.78 23.90
N GLU A 43 -4.11 -1.27 24.85
CA GLU A 43 -4.99 -2.04 25.74
C GLU A 43 -6.22 -2.62 25.01
N GLU A 44 -6.66 -1.97 23.93
CA GLU A 44 -7.82 -2.41 23.14
C GLU A 44 -7.51 -3.58 22.19
N ILE A 45 -6.21 -3.93 22.02
CA ILE A 45 -5.81 -4.96 21.07
C ILE A 45 -5.98 -6.35 21.70
N THR A 46 -6.89 -7.14 21.12
CA THR A 46 -6.96 -8.58 21.33
C THR A 46 -6.23 -9.32 20.22
N GLU A 47 -5.84 -10.59 20.44
CA GLU A 47 -5.24 -11.46 19.41
C GLU A 47 -6.09 -11.49 18.15
N LYS A 48 -7.41 -11.70 18.27
CA LYS A 48 -8.35 -11.69 17.16
C LYS A 48 -8.35 -10.36 16.38
N TYR A 49 -8.30 -9.23 17.10
CA TYR A 49 -8.23 -7.90 16.47
C TYR A 49 -6.90 -7.73 15.74
N TRP A 50 -5.79 -8.13 16.36
CA TRP A 50 -4.46 -8.10 15.74
C TRP A 50 -4.43 -8.88 14.42
N ASP A 51 -4.87 -10.14 14.44
CA ASP A 51 -4.92 -11.00 13.25
C ASP A 51 -5.77 -10.41 12.13
N GLU A 52 -6.90 -9.81 12.50
CA GLU A 52 -7.76 -9.13 11.53
C GLU A 52 -7.08 -7.90 10.92
N ARG A 53 -6.36 -7.10 11.71
CA ARG A 53 -5.59 -5.95 11.19
C ARG A 53 -4.46 -6.39 10.27
N MET A 54 -3.74 -7.45 10.61
CA MET A 54 -2.72 -8.04 9.73
C MET A 54 -3.33 -8.60 8.44
N ALA A 55 -4.47 -9.25 8.51
CA ALA A 55 -5.18 -9.75 7.33
C ALA A 55 -5.59 -8.63 6.37
N ILE A 56 -6.10 -7.49 6.90
CA ILE A 56 -6.57 -6.36 6.11
C ILE A 56 -5.42 -5.49 5.59
N ASN A 57 -4.32 -5.32 6.35
CA ASN A 57 -3.31 -4.31 6.05
C ASN A 57 -2.02 -4.87 5.46
N LEU A 58 -1.81 -6.20 5.49
CA LEU A 58 -0.56 -6.84 5.05
C LEU A 58 -0.79 -8.14 4.26
N LYS A 59 -1.51 -9.10 4.84
CA LYS A 59 -1.57 -10.49 4.32
C LYS A 59 -2.00 -10.55 2.87
N HIS A 60 -3.03 -9.81 2.49
CA HIS A 60 -3.55 -9.82 1.13
C HIS A 60 -2.54 -9.29 0.10
N TYR A 61 -1.61 -8.40 0.46
CA TYR A 61 -0.56 -7.90 -0.43
C TYR A 61 0.32 -9.04 -0.92
N PHE A 62 0.82 -9.85 0.02
CA PHE A 62 1.64 -11.02 -0.32
C PHE A 62 0.92 -11.97 -1.27
N PHE A 63 -0.33 -12.31 -0.98
CA PHE A 63 -1.08 -13.27 -1.78
C PHE A 63 -1.54 -12.72 -3.13
N ALA A 64 -1.77 -11.42 -3.25
CA ALA A 64 -1.99 -10.78 -4.55
C ALA A 64 -0.73 -10.87 -5.43
N ILE A 65 0.44 -10.55 -4.87
CA ILE A 65 1.73 -10.67 -5.58
C ILE A 65 1.96 -12.12 -6.02
N GLN A 66 1.74 -13.10 -5.13
CA GLN A 66 1.84 -14.52 -5.46
C GLN A 66 0.90 -14.92 -6.61
N ALA A 67 -0.34 -14.40 -6.60
CA ALA A 67 -1.33 -14.72 -7.62
C ALA A 67 -0.99 -14.16 -9.01
N VAL A 68 -0.39 -12.97 -9.10
CA VAL A 68 -0.03 -12.35 -10.40
C VAL A 68 1.33 -12.77 -10.92
N LYS A 69 2.25 -13.25 -10.07
CA LYS A 69 3.65 -13.54 -10.43
C LYS A 69 3.80 -14.35 -11.71
N LYS A 70 3.11 -15.51 -11.80
CA LYS A 70 3.20 -16.39 -12.99
C LYS A 70 2.74 -15.69 -14.27
N SER A 71 1.70 -14.87 -14.16
CA SER A 71 1.16 -14.09 -15.29
C SER A 71 2.15 -13.04 -15.75
N MET A 72 2.75 -12.29 -14.82
CA MET A 72 3.77 -11.29 -15.13
C MET A 72 5.02 -11.90 -15.74
N ILE A 73 5.48 -13.05 -15.25
CA ILE A 73 6.62 -13.80 -15.84
C ILE A 73 6.31 -14.17 -17.29
N LYS A 74 5.13 -14.71 -17.56
CA LYS A 74 4.70 -15.08 -18.92
C LYS A 74 4.65 -13.86 -19.83
N ASN A 75 4.29 -12.70 -19.28
CA ASN A 75 4.25 -11.41 -19.99
C ASN A 75 5.61 -10.68 -20.05
N LYS A 76 6.71 -11.34 -19.59
CA LYS A 76 8.10 -10.85 -19.60
C LYS A 76 8.36 -9.60 -18.77
N GLY A 77 7.52 -9.32 -17.78
CA GLY A 77 7.70 -8.19 -16.86
C GLY A 77 6.42 -7.73 -16.19
N GLY A 78 6.53 -6.67 -15.40
CA GLY A 78 5.41 -6.04 -14.71
C GLY A 78 5.85 -5.04 -13.64
N SER A 79 4.89 -4.32 -13.08
CA SER A 79 5.13 -3.39 -11.98
C SER A 79 4.19 -3.64 -10.81
N ILE A 80 4.76 -3.77 -9.61
CA ILE A 80 4.03 -3.96 -8.36
C ILE A 80 4.25 -2.74 -7.47
N ILE A 81 3.17 -2.10 -7.05
CA ILE A 81 3.20 -0.92 -6.19
C ILE A 81 2.44 -1.22 -4.90
N ASN A 82 3.13 -1.17 -3.77
CA ASN A 82 2.58 -1.42 -2.45
C ASN A 82 2.39 -0.11 -1.69
N LEU A 83 1.16 0.23 -1.28
CA LEU A 83 0.88 1.42 -0.48
C LEU A 83 1.20 1.15 1.01
N GLY A 84 2.32 1.70 1.45
CA GLY A 84 2.76 1.77 2.83
C GLY A 84 2.13 2.93 3.61
N SER A 85 2.91 3.57 4.48
CA SER A 85 2.57 4.78 5.24
C SER A 85 3.82 5.31 5.91
N VAL A 86 3.88 6.61 6.19
CA VAL A 86 4.91 7.20 7.07
C VAL A 86 4.64 6.97 8.55
N SER A 87 3.48 6.40 8.92
CA SER A 87 3.05 6.25 10.32
C SER A 87 4.06 5.54 11.21
N TRP A 88 4.72 4.51 10.71
CA TRP A 88 5.72 3.76 11.46
C TRP A 88 7.05 4.53 11.61
N ILE A 89 7.40 5.38 10.64
CA ILE A 89 8.61 6.21 10.68
C ILE A 89 8.43 7.35 11.69
N ARG A 90 7.24 7.97 11.69
CA ARG A 90 6.88 9.03 12.64
C ARG A 90 6.67 8.53 14.08
N GLY A 91 6.55 7.23 14.31
CA GLY A 91 6.09 6.73 15.60
C GLY A 91 4.65 7.19 15.91
N ALA A 92 3.79 7.21 14.89
CA ALA A 92 2.44 7.73 15.06
C ALA A 92 1.63 6.92 16.07
N VAL A 93 0.92 7.60 16.96
CA VAL A 93 0.16 7.01 18.07
C VAL A 93 -1.23 6.53 17.64
N MET A 94 -1.89 5.73 18.48
CA MET A 94 -3.28 5.28 18.35
C MET A 94 -3.57 4.26 17.23
N PHE A 95 -2.57 3.60 16.66
CA PHE A 95 -2.79 2.48 15.71
C PHE A 95 -1.56 1.57 15.55
N PRO A 96 -1.04 0.97 16.63
CA PRO A 96 0.18 0.15 16.57
C PRO A 96 0.08 -1.02 15.59
N ALA A 97 -1.05 -1.74 15.52
CA ALA A 97 -1.21 -2.85 14.57
C ALA A 97 -1.18 -2.38 13.10
N TYR A 98 -1.74 -1.20 12.79
CA TYR A 98 -1.64 -0.61 11.45
C TYR A 98 -0.21 -0.21 11.11
N SER A 99 0.47 0.51 12.00
CA SER A 99 1.86 0.94 11.80
C SER A 99 2.80 -0.24 11.60
N THR A 100 2.64 -1.31 12.40
CA THR A 100 3.39 -2.57 12.23
C THR A 100 3.16 -3.18 10.85
N ALA A 101 1.91 -3.31 10.41
CA ALA A 101 1.60 -3.84 9.09
C ALA A 101 2.20 -2.98 7.97
N LYS A 102 2.17 -1.64 8.11
CA LYS A 102 2.72 -0.71 7.12
C LYS A 102 4.25 -0.72 7.08
N ALA A 103 4.93 -0.91 8.21
CA ALA A 103 6.37 -1.17 8.26
C ALA A 103 6.73 -2.50 7.54
N ALA A 104 5.95 -3.55 7.79
CA ALA A 104 6.16 -4.86 7.16
C ALA A 104 6.03 -4.82 5.62
N ILE A 105 5.20 -3.92 5.05
CA ILE A 105 5.08 -3.73 3.59
C ILE A 105 6.43 -3.31 2.98
N TYR A 106 7.20 -2.46 3.66
CA TYR A 106 8.53 -2.09 3.20
C TYR A 106 9.48 -3.29 3.20
N GLY A 107 9.49 -4.09 4.28
CA GLY A 107 10.24 -5.35 4.36
C GLY A 107 9.84 -6.33 3.26
N LEU A 108 8.54 -6.52 3.03
CA LEU A 108 7.99 -7.36 1.97
C LEU A 108 8.46 -6.90 0.58
N THR A 109 8.41 -5.60 0.31
CA THR A 109 8.88 -5.01 -0.95
C THR A 109 10.36 -5.29 -1.19
N LYS A 110 11.20 -5.08 -0.17
CA LYS A 110 12.64 -5.35 -0.26
C LYS A 110 12.97 -6.84 -0.43
N SER A 111 12.28 -7.69 0.31
CA SER A 111 12.49 -9.14 0.29
C SER A 111 12.19 -9.75 -1.08
N LEU A 112 11.09 -9.33 -1.73
CA LEU A 112 10.66 -9.91 -3.01
C LEU A 112 11.39 -9.32 -4.23
N ALA A 113 12.11 -8.21 -4.07
CA ALA A 113 12.65 -7.47 -5.21
C ALA A 113 13.67 -8.28 -6.03
N ARG A 114 14.52 -9.11 -5.38
CA ARG A 114 15.49 -9.95 -6.10
C ARG A 114 14.84 -11.08 -6.86
N ASP A 115 13.86 -11.76 -6.21
CA ASP A 115 13.13 -12.89 -6.81
C ASP A 115 12.27 -12.46 -7.99
N LEU A 116 11.77 -11.24 -7.97
CA LEU A 116 10.93 -10.70 -9.03
C LEU A 116 11.77 -10.05 -10.14
N GLY A 117 12.86 -9.38 -9.77
CA GLY A 117 13.71 -8.63 -10.70
C GLY A 117 14.37 -9.48 -11.79
N GLN A 118 14.72 -10.74 -11.49
CA GLN A 118 15.21 -11.68 -12.50
C GLN A 118 14.21 -11.98 -13.63
N HIS A 119 12.95 -11.60 -13.44
CA HIS A 119 11.87 -11.73 -14.42
C HIS A 119 11.41 -10.38 -14.98
N ASN A 120 12.20 -9.32 -14.82
CA ASN A 120 11.84 -7.94 -15.18
C ASN A 120 10.57 -7.43 -14.48
N ILE A 121 10.23 -7.96 -13.31
CA ILE A 121 9.12 -7.49 -12.49
C ILE A 121 9.69 -6.52 -11.44
N ARG A 122 9.30 -5.25 -11.54
CA ARG A 122 9.66 -4.23 -10.55
C ARG A 122 8.70 -4.26 -9.37
N ILE A 123 9.20 -4.04 -8.18
CA ILE A 123 8.38 -3.91 -6.98
C ILE A 123 8.87 -2.74 -6.13
N ASN A 124 7.97 -1.81 -5.85
CA ASN A 124 8.24 -0.63 -5.04
C ASN A 124 7.14 -0.42 -4.00
N SER A 125 7.44 0.36 -2.97
CA SER A 125 6.44 0.85 -2.04
C SER A 125 6.33 2.38 -2.12
N ILE A 126 5.14 2.89 -1.80
CA ILE A 126 4.91 4.30 -1.57
C ILE A 126 4.51 4.47 -0.11
N ALA A 127 5.10 5.43 0.59
CA ALA A 127 4.75 5.81 1.95
C ALA A 127 4.06 7.18 1.95
N PRO A 128 2.73 7.23 1.86
CA PRO A 128 2.00 8.49 1.95
C PRO A 128 2.04 9.06 3.37
N GLY A 129 2.04 10.40 3.45
CA GLY A 129 1.79 11.14 4.67
C GLY A 129 0.30 11.20 5.04
N SER A 130 -0.11 12.32 5.61
CA SER A 130 -1.52 12.58 5.94
C SER A 130 -2.30 13.03 4.71
N VAL A 131 -2.92 12.07 4.01
CA VAL A 131 -3.67 12.34 2.77
C VAL A 131 -5.10 12.76 3.07
N ALA A 132 -5.54 13.91 2.54
CA ALA A 132 -6.87 14.45 2.73
C ALA A 132 -7.94 13.74 1.89
N THR A 133 -8.17 12.46 2.19
CA THR A 133 -9.29 11.72 1.61
C THR A 133 -10.61 12.10 2.28
N LYS A 134 -11.76 11.86 1.61
CA LYS A 134 -13.09 12.06 2.21
C LYS A 134 -13.25 11.36 3.56
N ARG A 135 -12.70 10.13 3.69
CA ARG A 135 -12.72 9.37 4.94
C ARG A 135 -11.86 10.04 6.03
N GLN A 136 -10.62 10.42 5.71
CA GLN A 136 -9.71 11.08 6.66
C GLN A 136 -10.27 12.41 7.13
N SER A 137 -10.78 13.22 6.20
CA SER A 137 -11.40 14.52 6.52
C SER A 137 -12.62 14.37 7.44
N LYS A 138 -13.41 13.30 7.25
CA LYS A 138 -14.59 13.05 8.10
C LYS A 138 -14.23 12.54 9.50
N LEU A 139 -13.20 11.71 9.64
CA LEU A 139 -12.94 10.97 10.88
C LEU A 139 -11.81 11.56 11.74
N TRP A 140 -10.76 12.11 11.09
CA TRP A 140 -9.51 12.39 11.80
C TRP A 140 -8.96 13.79 11.57
N LEU A 141 -9.12 14.37 10.37
CA LEU A 141 -8.56 15.68 10.01
C LEU A 141 -9.41 16.83 10.55
N ASN A 142 -9.56 16.92 11.88
CA ASN A 142 -10.12 18.12 12.49
C ASN A 142 -9.15 19.33 12.33
N PRO A 143 -9.61 20.58 12.53
CA PRO A 143 -8.80 21.77 12.31
C PRO A 143 -7.49 21.78 13.09
N LYS A 144 -7.48 21.28 14.34
CA LYS A 144 -6.28 21.21 15.19
C LYS A 144 -5.26 20.24 14.61
N PHE A 145 -5.67 19.01 14.32
CA PHE A 145 -4.78 17.98 13.75
C PHE A 145 -4.27 18.36 12.36
N LYS A 146 -5.13 19.00 11.55
CA LYS A 146 -4.71 19.56 10.26
C LYS A 146 -3.61 20.60 10.41
N LYS A 147 -3.75 21.52 11.38
CA LYS A 147 -2.73 22.54 11.67
C LYS A 147 -1.43 21.87 12.10
N GLU A 148 -1.46 20.93 13.04
CA GLU A 148 -0.28 20.18 13.50
C GLU A 148 0.47 19.52 12.33
N ILE A 149 -0.24 18.82 11.43
CA ILE A 149 0.38 18.22 10.25
C ILE A 149 1.02 19.27 9.35
N LEU A 150 0.36 20.39 9.10
CA LEU A 150 0.91 21.46 8.25
C LEU A 150 2.11 22.18 8.89
N ASP A 151 2.11 22.30 10.21
CA ASP A 151 3.24 22.87 10.95
C ASP A 151 4.48 21.97 10.86
N ASP A 152 4.28 20.64 10.95
CA ASP A 152 5.36 19.64 10.85
C ASP A 152 5.89 19.45 9.41
N GLN A 153 5.04 19.66 8.39
CA GLN A 153 5.46 19.51 6.99
C GLN A 153 6.39 20.62 6.50
N CYS A 154 7.34 20.29 5.62
CA CYS A 154 8.10 21.31 4.87
C CYS A 154 7.18 22.10 3.92
N LEU A 155 6.36 21.39 3.14
CA LEU A 155 5.37 22.00 2.25
C LEU A 155 4.09 22.31 3.03
N LYS A 156 3.72 23.60 3.11
CA LYS A 156 2.55 24.07 3.89
C LYS A 156 1.22 23.87 3.12
N LYS A 157 1.04 22.71 2.52
CA LYS A 157 -0.17 22.32 1.80
C LYS A 157 -0.64 20.93 2.19
N GLN A 158 -1.94 20.66 2.15
CA GLN A 158 -2.45 19.31 2.34
C GLN A 158 -2.01 18.40 1.18
N ILE A 159 -1.61 17.18 1.51
CA ILE A 159 -1.39 16.13 0.53
C ILE A 159 -2.76 15.57 0.11
N LEU A 160 -3.00 15.57 -1.19
CA LEU A 160 -4.24 15.10 -1.80
C LEU A 160 -4.06 13.69 -2.39
N PRO A 161 -5.15 12.94 -2.61
CA PRO A 161 -5.09 11.66 -3.30
C PRO A 161 -4.35 11.73 -4.65
N GLU A 162 -4.47 12.85 -5.36
CA GLU A 162 -3.82 13.11 -6.64
C GLU A 162 -2.30 13.17 -6.53
N ASP A 163 -1.74 13.67 -5.43
CA ASP A 163 -0.30 13.71 -5.20
C ASP A 163 0.26 12.27 -5.09
N VAL A 164 -0.47 11.38 -4.41
CA VAL A 164 -0.11 9.96 -4.29
C VAL A 164 -0.31 9.23 -5.62
N SER A 165 -1.42 9.48 -6.32
CA SER A 165 -1.73 8.78 -7.58
C SER A 165 -0.76 9.13 -8.71
N ARG A 166 -0.20 10.34 -8.74
CA ARG A 166 0.88 10.71 -9.67
C ARG A 166 2.14 9.86 -9.45
N MET A 167 2.52 9.59 -8.21
CA MET A 167 3.63 8.68 -7.90
C MET A 167 3.29 7.23 -8.30
N VAL A 168 2.05 6.79 -8.08
CA VAL A 168 1.59 5.47 -8.56
C VAL A 168 1.70 5.38 -10.07
N LEU A 169 1.24 6.37 -10.82
CA LEU A 169 1.34 6.42 -12.29
C LEU A 169 2.79 6.37 -12.76
N TYR A 170 3.68 7.14 -12.14
CA TYR A 170 5.12 7.10 -12.44
C TYR A 170 5.67 5.68 -12.25
N LEU A 171 5.41 5.03 -11.11
CA LEU A 171 5.91 3.68 -10.82
C LEU A 171 5.24 2.59 -11.68
N ALA A 172 4.03 2.82 -12.15
CA ALA A 172 3.32 1.91 -13.05
C ALA A 172 3.84 1.96 -14.49
N SER A 173 4.43 3.07 -14.89
CA SER A 173 4.90 3.32 -16.27
C SER A 173 6.36 2.90 -16.48
N ASP A 174 6.77 2.81 -17.76
CA ASP A 174 8.14 2.51 -18.16
C ASP A 174 9.12 3.67 -17.86
N VAL A 175 8.62 4.87 -17.59
CA VAL A 175 9.44 6.01 -17.14
C VAL A 175 10.22 5.67 -15.86
N SER A 176 9.69 4.75 -15.04
CA SER A 176 10.35 4.25 -13.83
C SER A 176 11.06 2.90 -14.02
N SER A 177 11.48 2.55 -15.25
CA SER A 177 12.10 1.25 -15.57
C SER A 177 13.32 0.90 -14.71
N GLY A 178 14.09 1.88 -14.27
CA GLY A 178 15.22 1.72 -13.35
C GLY A 178 14.84 1.64 -11.87
N CYS A 179 13.56 1.77 -11.50
CA CYS A 179 13.11 1.85 -10.11
C CYS A 179 12.57 0.50 -9.62
N THR A 180 13.27 -0.14 -8.71
CA THR A 180 12.78 -1.33 -7.97
C THR A 180 13.37 -1.35 -6.57
N LYS A 181 12.72 -2.06 -5.62
CA LYS A 181 13.20 -2.21 -4.24
C LYS A 181 13.19 -0.91 -3.42
N GLN A 182 12.54 0.15 -3.90
CA GLN A 182 12.54 1.46 -3.27
C GLN A 182 11.26 1.71 -2.45
N ASN A 183 11.38 2.64 -1.50
CA ASN A 183 10.23 3.23 -0.81
C ASN A 183 10.19 4.73 -1.13
N PHE A 184 9.17 5.15 -1.83
CA PHE A 184 8.97 6.54 -2.23
C PHE A 184 8.04 7.22 -1.24
N THR A 185 8.48 8.32 -0.65
CA THR A 185 7.67 9.08 0.28
C THR A 185 6.91 10.19 -0.44
N VAL A 186 5.61 10.34 -0.11
CA VAL A 186 4.74 11.40 -0.63
C VAL A 186 4.00 12.00 0.56
N ASP A 187 4.62 12.94 1.24
CA ASP A 187 4.16 13.42 2.55
C ASP A 187 4.36 14.93 2.78
N GLY A 188 4.88 15.65 1.79
CA GLY A 188 5.16 17.08 1.90
C GLY A 188 6.36 17.42 2.78
N GLY A 189 7.25 16.44 3.04
CA GLY A 189 8.38 16.60 3.94
C GLY A 189 7.95 16.57 5.41
N LEU A 190 7.13 15.56 5.77
CA LEU A 190 6.65 15.33 7.13
C LEU A 190 7.63 14.48 7.95
N ILE A 191 8.47 13.66 7.26
CA ILE A 191 9.56 12.85 7.84
C ILE A 191 10.86 13.14 7.14
#